data_17eaed3de408059f4b3ad5e72b59d0ba
#
_entry.id   17eaed3de408059f4b3ad5e72b59d0ba
#
_cell.length_a   1.000
_cell.length_b   1.000
_cell.length_c   1.000
_cell.angle_alpha   90.00
_cell.angle_beta   90.00
_cell.angle_gamma   90.00
#
_symmetry.space_group_name_H-M   'P 1'
#
loop_
_entity.id
_entity.type
_entity.pdbx_description
1 polymer ?
#
loop_
_entity_poly.entity_id
_entity_poly.type
_entity_poly.pdbx_seq_one_letter_code
_entity_poly.pdbx_strand_id
1 'polypeptide(L)'
;MPNIDNILKEIDYALNVLFEPVKTDIRDVDLKSNDKKVSQRVMRVNHMGEVCAQALYRGQAYTTNDASQKRIILDMCEEEKEHLNMLNLRMNELEGKTSYLNTLWYLSSFAIGTFVGKLEKNKSFGFIYETEDQVEAHLDEYTEKLPDNDQRSKEILNDIKIDETKHKNTAKDHGSVELSD
;
A
#
# COMPACT_ATOMS: atom_id res chain seq x y z
N MET A 1 -20.99 -4.30 -19.82
CA MET A 1 -20.68 -5.47 -18.99
C MET A 1 -19.18 -5.51 -18.81
N PRO A 2 -18.63 -5.78 -17.63
CA PRO A 2 -17.20 -5.98 -17.48
C PRO A 2 -16.78 -7.14 -18.39
N ASN A 3 -15.73 -6.91 -19.18
CA ASN A 3 -15.16 -7.95 -20.04
C ASN A 3 -14.51 -9.00 -19.13
N ILE A 4 -14.75 -10.28 -19.38
CA ILE A 4 -14.18 -11.40 -18.63
C ILE A 4 -12.65 -11.27 -18.53
N ASP A 5 -11.99 -10.84 -19.62
CA ASP A 5 -10.55 -10.61 -19.62
C ASP A 5 -10.09 -9.57 -18.59
N ASN A 6 -10.88 -8.52 -18.35
CA ASN A 6 -10.57 -7.53 -17.33
C ASN A 6 -10.70 -8.12 -15.91
N ILE A 7 -11.70 -8.95 -15.67
CA ILE A 7 -11.86 -9.65 -14.39
C ILE A 7 -10.69 -10.59 -14.14
N LEU A 8 -10.29 -11.36 -15.15
CA LEU A 8 -9.17 -12.29 -15.04
C LEU A 8 -7.85 -11.55 -14.75
N LYS A 9 -7.63 -10.38 -15.37
CA LYS A 9 -6.45 -9.53 -15.08
C LYS A 9 -6.43 -9.05 -13.63
N GLU A 10 -7.58 -8.64 -13.07
CA GLU A 10 -7.63 -8.21 -11.67
C GLU A 10 -7.43 -9.39 -10.70
N ILE A 11 -7.92 -10.58 -11.03
CA ILE A 11 -7.67 -11.80 -10.24
C ILE A 11 -6.18 -12.14 -10.28
N ASP A 12 -5.55 -12.14 -11.45
CA ASP A 12 -4.13 -12.42 -11.61
C ASP A 12 -3.27 -11.41 -10.82
N TYR A 13 -3.60 -10.13 -10.93
CA TYR A 13 -2.94 -9.09 -10.15
C TYR A 13 -3.09 -9.32 -8.63
N ALA A 14 -4.29 -9.64 -8.17
CA ALA A 14 -4.54 -9.93 -6.76
C ALA A 14 -3.72 -11.13 -6.25
N LEU A 15 -3.64 -12.19 -7.07
CA LEU A 15 -2.83 -13.36 -6.72
C LEU A 15 -1.35 -13.02 -6.63
N ASN A 16 -0.84 -12.19 -7.52
CA ASN A 16 0.56 -11.72 -7.46
C ASN A 16 0.81 -10.91 -6.19
N VAL A 17 -0.04 -9.92 -5.87
CA VAL A 17 0.08 -9.12 -4.64
C VAL A 17 0.07 -9.99 -3.37
N LEU A 18 -0.79 -11.00 -3.34
CA LEU A 18 -1.01 -11.82 -2.15
C LEU A 18 -0.02 -12.97 -1.97
N PHE A 19 0.52 -13.51 -3.07
CA PHE A 19 1.22 -14.79 -3.06
C PHE A 19 2.53 -14.82 -3.86
N GLU A 20 2.97 -13.71 -4.47
CA GLU A 20 4.24 -13.71 -5.19
C GLU A 20 5.40 -14.01 -4.22
N PRO A 21 6.23 -15.01 -4.54
CA PRO A 21 7.36 -15.34 -3.69
C PRO A 21 8.41 -14.24 -3.74
N VAL A 22 8.81 -13.75 -2.57
CA VAL A 22 9.85 -12.73 -2.45
C VAL A 22 11.20 -13.32 -2.82
N LYS A 23 11.94 -12.66 -3.72
CA LYS A 23 13.32 -13.00 -4.02
C LYS A 23 14.17 -12.76 -2.77
N THR A 24 14.74 -13.82 -2.23
CA THR A 24 15.49 -13.77 -0.98
C THR A 24 16.95 -13.40 -1.22
N ASP A 25 17.30 -12.17 -0.94
CA ASP A 25 18.65 -11.83 -0.51
C ASP A 25 18.58 -11.61 1.01
N ILE A 26 18.69 -12.71 1.77
CA ILE A 26 18.54 -12.66 3.24
C ILE A 26 19.83 -12.09 3.81
N ARG A 27 19.75 -10.86 4.33
CA ARG A 27 20.80 -10.27 5.14
C ARG A 27 20.66 -10.72 6.58
N ASP A 28 21.75 -11.03 7.22
CA ASP A 28 21.76 -11.35 8.65
C ASP A 28 21.33 -10.12 9.47
N VAL A 29 20.48 -10.34 10.47
CA VAL A 29 19.87 -9.27 11.25
C VAL A 29 20.38 -9.35 12.68
N ASP A 30 21.26 -8.42 13.05
CA ASP A 30 21.79 -8.28 14.41
C ASP A 30 20.81 -7.49 15.29
N LEU A 31 19.67 -8.11 15.61
CA LEU A 31 18.69 -7.59 16.57
C LEU A 31 18.46 -8.59 17.71
N LYS A 32 18.34 -8.09 18.94
CA LYS A 32 17.90 -8.92 20.06
C LYS A 32 16.51 -9.51 19.79
N SER A 33 16.24 -10.70 20.29
CA SER A 33 14.99 -11.44 20.05
C SER A 33 13.72 -10.62 20.33
N ASN A 34 13.71 -9.75 21.34
CA ASN A 34 12.57 -8.89 21.65
C ASN A 34 12.42 -7.76 20.63
N ASP A 35 13.52 -7.10 20.27
CA ASP A 35 13.56 -6.02 19.29
C ASP A 35 13.13 -6.55 17.91
N LYS A 36 13.62 -7.72 17.51
CA LYS A 36 13.21 -8.40 16.28
C LYS A 36 11.69 -8.64 16.23
N LYS A 37 11.07 -9.03 17.35
CA LYS A 37 9.61 -9.21 17.42
C LYS A 37 8.83 -7.90 17.29
N VAL A 38 9.37 -6.80 17.82
CA VAL A 38 8.77 -5.48 17.64
C VAL A 38 8.81 -5.09 16.17
N SER A 39 9.99 -5.18 15.54
CA SER A 39 10.17 -4.89 14.12
C SER A 39 9.27 -5.75 13.23
N GLN A 40 9.15 -7.06 13.50
CA GLN A 40 8.23 -7.95 12.78
C GLN A 40 6.78 -7.48 12.84
N ARG A 41 6.32 -6.96 13.98
CA ARG A 41 4.94 -6.45 14.14
C ARG A 41 4.74 -5.17 13.36
N VAL A 42 5.68 -4.23 13.48
CA VAL A 42 5.65 -2.97 12.75
C VAL A 42 5.63 -3.22 11.24
N MET A 43 6.58 -4.00 10.72
CA MET A 43 6.65 -4.31 9.29
C MET A 43 5.42 -5.06 8.78
N ARG A 44 4.83 -5.96 9.59
CA ARG A 44 3.59 -6.67 9.21
C ARG A 44 2.40 -5.74 9.06
N VAL A 45 2.27 -4.75 9.93
CA VAL A 45 1.16 -3.79 9.86
C VAL A 45 1.30 -2.92 8.63
N ASN A 46 2.50 -2.40 8.35
CA ASN A 46 2.75 -1.61 7.15
C ASN A 46 2.56 -2.45 5.88
N HIS A 47 3.07 -3.68 5.82
CA HIS A 47 2.82 -4.60 4.71
C HIS A 47 1.32 -4.81 4.44
N MET A 48 0.51 -4.95 5.49
CA MET A 48 -0.94 -5.05 5.34
C MET A 48 -1.53 -3.75 4.77
N GLY A 49 -1.02 -2.59 5.19
CA GLY A 49 -1.39 -1.29 4.65
C GLY A 49 -1.18 -1.23 3.13
N GLU A 50 0.00 -1.63 2.65
CA GLU A 50 0.32 -1.65 1.21
C GLU A 50 -0.57 -2.63 0.41
N VAL A 51 -0.90 -3.79 0.99
CA VAL A 51 -1.89 -4.70 0.38
C VAL A 51 -3.25 -4.01 0.22
N CYS A 52 -3.66 -3.19 1.20
CA CYS A 52 -4.90 -2.42 1.12
C CYS A 52 -4.81 -1.29 0.09
N ALA A 53 -3.71 -0.52 0.05
CA ALA A 53 -3.50 0.58 -0.88
C ALA A 53 -3.54 0.09 -2.33
N GLN A 54 -2.81 -0.98 -2.66
CA GLN A 54 -2.85 -1.57 -3.99
C GLN A 54 -4.26 -2.01 -4.39
N ALA A 55 -4.98 -2.70 -3.51
CA ALA A 55 -6.34 -3.14 -3.80
C ALA A 55 -7.29 -1.96 -4.01
N LEU A 56 -7.14 -0.89 -3.23
CA LEU A 56 -7.93 0.32 -3.31
C LEU A 56 -7.71 1.03 -4.65
N TYR A 57 -6.47 1.25 -5.06
CA TYR A 57 -6.11 1.87 -6.32
C TYR A 57 -6.55 1.01 -7.52
N ARG A 58 -6.36 -0.31 -7.46
CA ARG A 58 -6.88 -1.22 -8.50
C ARG A 58 -8.38 -1.11 -8.64
N GLY A 59 -9.13 -1.10 -7.53
CA GLY A 59 -10.58 -0.95 -7.52
C GLY A 59 -11.04 0.38 -8.13
N GLN A 60 -10.39 1.49 -7.77
CA GLN A 60 -10.67 2.81 -8.36
C GLN A 60 -10.39 2.82 -9.86
N ALA A 61 -9.22 2.34 -10.29
CA ALA A 61 -8.84 2.28 -11.69
C ALA A 61 -9.75 1.35 -12.51
N TYR A 62 -10.29 0.31 -11.89
CA TYR A 62 -11.22 -0.64 -12.55
C TYR A 62 -12.54 0.02 -12.92
N THR A 63 -13.04 0.96 -12.12
CA THR A 63 -14.39 1.52 -12.27
C THR A 63 -14.43 2.95 -12.79
N THR A 64 -13.33 3.71 -12.72
CA THR A 64 -13.31 5.07 -13.28
C THR A 64 -13.44 5.05 -14.81
N ASN A 65 -14.23 5.98 -15.35
CA ASN A 65 -14.40 6.18 -16.79
C ASN A 65 -13.45 7.22 -17.37
N ASP A 66 -12.75 8.00 -16.55
CA ASP A 66 -11.76 8.98 -16.98
C ASP A 66 -10.41 8.30 -17.24
N ALA A 67 -9.99 8.27 -18.51
CA ALA A 67 -8.74 7.61 -18.91
C ALA A 67 -7.49 8.29 -18.30
N SER A 68 -7.51 9.61 -18.09
CA SER A 68 -6.42 10.35 -17.47
C SER A 68 -6.33 9.99 -15.97
N GLN A 69 -7.45 10.02 -15.27
CA GLN A 69 -7.52 9.61 -13.88
C GLN A 69 -7.06 8.14 -13.69
N LYS A 70 -7.54 7.26 -14.54
CA LYS A 70 -7.17 5.84 -14.52
C LYS A 70 -5.66 5.65 -14.62
N ARG A 71 -5.01 6.39 -15.54
CA ARG A 71 -3.57 6.30 -15.72
C ARG A 71 -2.82 6.73 -14.47
N ILE A 72 -3.17 7.89 -13.90
CA ILE A 72 -2.53 8.42 -12.69
C ILE A 72 -2.63 7.42 -11.52
N ILE A 73 -3.83 6.86 -11.30
CA ILE A 73 -4.04 5.88 -10.23
C ILE A 73 -3.23 4.60 -10.47
N LEU A 74 -3.10 4.15 -11.73
CA LEU A 74 -2.30 2.96 -12.04
C LEU A 74 -0.80 3.22 -11.91
N ASP A 75 -0.33 4.43 -12.23
CA ASP A 75 1.07 4.82 -12.04
C ASP A 75 1.40 4.79 -10.53
N MET A 76 0.57 5.36 -9.65
CA MET A 76 0.69 5.23 -8.19
C MET A 76 0.68 3.76 -7.74
N CYS A 77 -0.24 2.96 -8.27
CA CYS A 77 -0.35 1.54 -7.90
C CYS A 77 0.94 0.72 -8.23
N GLU A 78 1.70 1.09 -9.25
CA GLU A 78 2.99 0.45 -9.54
C GLU A 78 4.06 0.88 -8.51
N GLU A 79 4.03 2.11 -8.00
CA GLU A 79 4.91 2.56 -6.92
C GLU A 79 4.62 1.81 -5.61
N GLU A 80 3.33 1.60 -5.27
CA GLU A 80 2.92 0.77 -4.13
C GLU A 80 3.42 -0.68 -4.20
N LYS A 81 3.62 -1.19 -5.40
CA LYS A 81 4.19 -2.53 -5.59
C LYS A 81 5.65 -2.60 -5.13
N GLU A 82 6.41 -1.53 -5.34
CA GLU A 82 7.78 -1.45 -4.85
C GLU A 82 7.82 -1.36 -3.32
N HIS A 83 6.90 -0.61 -2.69
CA HIS A 83 6.74 -0.55 -1.23
C HIS A 83 6.45 -1.94 -0.66
N LEU A 84 5.50 -2.65 -1.25
CA LEU A 84 5.17 -4.02 -0.84
C LEU A 84 6.38 -4.96 -0.94
N ASN A 85 7.19 -4.84 -2.01
CA ASN A 85 8.40 -5.62 -2.19
C ASN A 85 9.45 -5.32 -1.11
N MET A 86 9.67 -4.05 -0.77
CA MET A 86 10.60 -3.64 0.30
C MET A 86 10.17 -4.21 1.66
N LEU A 87 8.87 -4.13 1.97
CA LEU A 87 8.33 -4.66 3.23
C LEU A 87 8.37 -6.19 3.29
N ASN A 88 8.08 -6.87 2.18
CA ASN A 88 8.19 -8.32 2.07
C ASN A 88 9.64 -8.78 2.29
N LEU A 89 10.61 -8.11 1.64
CA LEU A 89 12.03 -8.42 1.83
C LEU A 89 12.43 -8.25 3.29
N ARG A 90 12.04 -7.11 3.90
CA ARG A 90 12.36 -6.85 5.31
C ARG A 90 11.70 -7.85 6.26
N MET A 91 10.45 -8.24 5.99
CA MET A 91 9.76 -9.29 6.76
C MET A 91 10.52 -10.61 6.71
N ASN A 92 11.05 -11.00 5.54
CA ASN A 92 11.86 -12.22 5.41
C ASN A 92 13.18 -12.12 6.16
N GLU A 93 13.91 -11.00 6.07
CA GLU A 93 15.13 -10.76 6.86
C GLU A 93 14.88 -10.90 8.36
N LEU A 94 13.74 -10.40 8.82
CA LEU A 94 13.30 -10.50 10.20
C LEU A 94 12.75 -11.90 10.58
N GLU A 95 12.67 -12.85 9.65
CA GLU A 95 11.99 -14.16 9.82
C GLU A 95 10.52 -13.97 10.26
N GLY A 96 9.91 -12.89 9.83
CA GLY A 96 8.51 -12.54 10.10
C GLY A 96 7.56 -13.23 9.13
N LYS A 97 6.26 -13.11 9.44
CA LYS A 97 5.18 -13.60 8.56
C LYS A 97 4.21 -12.47 8.28
N THR A 98 3.72 -12.40 7.06
CA THR A 98 2.66 -11.48 6.66
C THR A 98 1.33 -11.81 7.35
N SER A 99 0.35 -10.94 7.24
CA SER A 99 -0.97 -11.16 7.85
C SER A 99 -1.73 -12.31 7.17
N TYR A 100 -2.29 -13.23 7.92
CA TYR A 100 -3.19 -14.26 7.41
C TYR A 100 -4.51 -13.69 6.86
N LEU A 101 -4.84 -12.45 7.19
CA LEU A 101 -6.05 -11.76 6.76
C LEU A 101 -5.83 -10.91 5.50
N ASN A 102 -4.65 -10.95 4.86
CA ASN A 102 -4.35 -10.14 3.69
C ASN A 102 -5.38 -10.30 2.57
N THR A 103 -5.86 -11.52 2.33
CA THR A 103 -6.91 -11.77 1.33
C THR A 103 -8.21 -11.03 1.67
N LEU A 104 -8.62 -11.03 2.95
CA LEU A 104 -9.81 -10.31 3.38
C LEU A 104 -9.62 -8.79 3.24
N TRP A 105 -8.47 -8.29 3.67
CA TRP A 105 -8.12 -6.88 3.53
C TRP A 105 -8.08 -6.45 2.06
N TYR A 106 -7.44 -7.24 1.20
CA TYR A 106 -7.42 -6.96 -0.25
C TYR A 106 -8.83 -6.87 -0.84
N LEU A 107 -9.68 -7.87 -0.59
CA LEU A 107 -11.04 -7.89 -1.14
C LEU A 107 -11.90 -6.73 -0.64
N SER A 108 -11.82 -6.38 0.64
CA SER A 108 -12.58 -5.26 1.20
C SER A 108 -12.09 -3.91 0.65
N SER A 109 -10.79 -3.71 0.57
CA SER A 109 -10.20 -2.49 0.00
C SER A 109 -10.50 -2.34 -1.49
N PHE A 110 -10.44 -3.44 -2.26
CA PHE A 110 -10.83 -3.44 -3.67
C PHE A 110 -12.31 -3.05 -3.85
N ALA A 111 -13.20 -3.58 -2.99
CA ALA A 111 -14.62 -3.22 -3.03
C ALA A 111 -14.84 -1.73 -2.72
N ILE A 112 -14.14 -1.16 -1.72
CA ILE A 112 -14.16 0.27 -1.42
C ILE A 112 -13.64 1.05 -2.64
N GLY A 113 -12.49 0.67 -3.19
CA GLY A 113 -11.91 1.30 -4.37
C GLY A 113 -12.86 1.30 -5.57
N THR A 114 -13.58 0.20 -5.83
CA THR A 114 -14.57 0.14 -6.92
C THR A 114 -15.76 1.08 -6.70
N PHE A 115 -16.12 1.37 -5.47
CA PHE A 115 -17.13 2.36 -5.15
C PHE A 115 -16.58 3.78 -5.37
N VAL A 116 -15.41 4.08 -4.85
CA VAL A 116 -14.75 5.39 -4.94
C VAL A 116 -14.44 5.75 -6.40
N GLY A 117 -14.01 4.81 -7.22
CA GLY A 117 -13.72 5.02 -8.64
C GLY A 117 -14.93 5.42 -9.50
N LYS A 118 -16.16 5.26 -8.97
CA LYS A 118 -17.40 5.73 -9.62
C LYS A 118 -17.78 7.15 -9.23
N LEU A 119 -17.11 7.72 -8.24
CA LEU A 119 -17.35 9.09 -7.82
C LEU A 119 -16.82 10.08 -8.88
N GLU A 120 -17.20 11.34 -8.75
CA GLU A 120 -16.59 12.42 -9.49
C GLU A 120 -15.07 12.47 -9.26
N LYS A 121 -14.32 12.86 -10.31
CA LYS A 121 -12.86 12.84 -10.30
C LYS A 121 -12.24 13.50 -9.07
N ASN A 122 -12.74 14.69 -8.71
CA ASN A 122 -12.26 15.45 -7.57
C ASN A 122 -12.53 14.76 -6.22
N LYS A 123 -13.65 14.07 -6.08
CA LYS A 123 -13.95 13.27 -4.87
C LYS A 123 -13.10 12.01 -4.81
N SER A 124 -12.86 11.38 -5.94
CA SER A 124 -11.98 10.21 -6.03
C SER A 124 -10.54 10.58 -5.67
N PHE A 125 -10.01 11.70 -6.16
CA PHE A 125 -8.70 12.22 -5.73
C PHE A 125 -8.72 12.74 -4.29
N GLY A 126 -9.84 13.31 -3.80
CA GLY A 126 -10.02 13.66 -2.40
C GLY A 126 -9.85 12.46 -1.49
N PHE A 127 -10.43 11.31 -1.88
CA PHE A 127 -10.27 10.07 -1.13
C PHE A 127 -8.81 9.58 -1.10
N ILE A 128 -8.08 9.67 -2.22
CA ILE A 128 -6.65 9.36 -2.26
C ILE A 128 -5.89 10.29 -1.31
N TYR A 129 -6.10 11.60 -1.42
CA TYR A 129 -5.45 12.60 -0.57
C TYR A 129 -5.60 12.27 0.92
N GLU A 130 -6.83 12.02 1.38
CA GLU A 130 -7.12 11.69 2.78
C GLU A 130 -6.51 10.35 3.19
N THR A 131 -6.46 9.38 2.28
CA THR A 131 -5.83 8.08 2.55
C THR A 131 -4.33 8.26 2.76
N GLU A 132 -3.65 9.00 1.88
CA GLU A 132 -2.19 9.21 1.98
C GLU A 132 -1.81 10.09 3.17
N ASP A 133 -2.65 11.07 3.53
CA ASP A 133 -2.42 11.88 4.73
C ASP A 133 -2.47 11.01 6.00
N GLN A 134 -3.40 10.06 6.07
CA GLN A 134 -3.49 9.09 7.17
C GLN A 134 -2.33 8.09 7.14
N VAL A 135 -1.90 7.63 5.97
CA VAL A 135 -0.75 6.71 5.82
C VAL A 135 0.53 7.41 6.27
N GLU A 136 0.77 8.66 5.87
CA GLU A 136 1.93 9.44 6.30
C GLU A 136 2.00 9.56 7.84
N ALA A 137 0.89 9.93 8.49
CA ALA A 137 0.80 9.99 9.95
C ALA A 137 1.04 8.62 10.62
N HIS A 138 0.53 7.56 10.01
CA HIS A 138 0.71 6.18 10.46
C HIS A 138 2.17 5.73 10.37
N LEU A 139 2.85 6.03 9.28
CA LEU A 139 4.27 5.73 9.09
C LEU A 139 5.15 6.42 10.16
N ASP A 140 4.85 7.67 10.51
CA ASP A 140 5.53 8.37 11.60
C ASP A 140 5.34 7.65 12.94
N GLU A 141 4.09 7.35 13.31
CA GLU A 141 3.76 6.65 14.55
C GLU A 141 4.47 5.29 14.64
N TYR A 142 4.51 4.51 13.53
CA TYR A 142 5.12 3.19 13.53
C TYR A 142 6.65 3.24 13.46
N THR A 143 7.23 4.27 12.87
CA THR A 143 8.68 4.49 12.90
C THR A 143 9.16 4.75 14.32
N GLU A 144 8.40 5.50 15.13
CA GLU A 144 8.71 5.73 16.55
C GLU A 144 8.62 4.45 17.41
N LYS A 145 7.83 3.46 16.99
CA LYS A 145 7.72 2.16 17.69
C LYS A 145 8.88 1.20 17.40
N LEU A 146 9.67 1.48 16.37
CA LEU A 146 10.82 0.64 16.02
C LEU A 146 11.94 0.76 17.06
N PRO A 147 12.66 -0.33 17.35
CA PRO A 147 13.85 -0.28 18.18
C PRO A 147 14.88 0.71 17.64
N ASP A 148 15.62 1.39 18.54
CA ASP A 148 16.59 2.40 18.14
C ASP A 148 17.69 1.86 17.23
N ASN A 149 18.06 0.60 17.39
CA ASN A 149 19.07 -0.09 16.60
C ASN A 149 18.55 -0.69 15.28
N ASP A 150 17.24 -0.62 14.99
CA ASP A 150 16.67 -1.11 13.72
C ASP A 150 16.64 0.01 12.65
N GLN A 151 17.82 0.50 12.27
CA GLN A 151 17.95 1.57 11.28
C GLN A 151 17.36 1.16 9.91
N ARG A 152 17.55 -0.11 9.50
CA ARG A 152 17.07 -0.58 8.20
C ARG A 152 15.54 -0.54 8.08
N SER A 153 14.80 -0.91 9.12
CA SER A 153 13.34 -0.78 9.10
C SER A 153 12.90 0.69 9.09
N LYS A 154 13.61 1.56 9.82
CA LYS A 154 13.35 3.01 9.81
C LYS A 154 13.58 3.63 8.44
N GLU A 155 14.67 3.25 7.76
CA GLU A 155 14.98 3.70 6.40
C GLU A 155 13.86 3.31 5.43
N ILE A 156 13.41 2.05 5.45
CA ILE A 156 12.32 1.56 4.58
C ILE A 156 11.03 2.37 4.81
N LEU A 157 10.60 2.58 6.07
CA LEU A 157 9.39 3.34 6.35
C LEU A 157 9.53 4.82 5.95
N ASN A 158 10.72 5.40 6.08
CA ASN A 158 10.98 6.76 5.63
C ASN A 158 10.95 6.89 4.10
N ASP A 159 11.50 5.93 3.37
CA ASP A 159 11.47 5.93 1.90
C ASP A 159 10.03 5.83 1.39
N ILE A 160 9.23 4.92 1.96
CA ILE A 160 7.79 4.82 1.68
C ILE A 160 7.10 6.16 1.96
N LYS A 161 7.32 6.76 3.13
CA LYS A 161 6.70 8.04 3.48
C LYS A 161 6.99 9.15 2.48
N ILE A 162 8.20 9.21 1.91
CA ILE A 162 8.55 10.19 0.89
C ILE A 162 7.68 10.03 -0.35
N ASP A 163 7.41 8.79 -0.75
CA ASP A 163 6.58 8.50 -1.92
C ASP A 163 5.09 8.76 -1.63
N GLU A 164 4.58 8.44 -0.42
CA GLU A 164 3.21 8.76 -0.01
C GLU A 164 2.95 10.27 0.01
N THR A 165 3.94 11.05 0.42
CA THR A 165 3.86 12.52 0.33
C THR A 165 3.73 12.98 -1.13
N LYS A 166 4.37 12.30 -2.09
CA LYS A 166 4.21 12.60 -3.54
C LYS A 166 2.82 12.21 -4.04
N HIS A 167 2.30 11.04 -3.62
CA HIS A 167 0.95 10.58 -3.97
C HIS A 167 -0.10 11.57 -3.48
N LYS A 168 0.00 12.00 -2.22
CA LYS A 168 -0.84 13.04 -1.63
C LYS A 168 -0.82 14.35 -2.46
N ASN A 169 0.38 14.83 -2.80
CA ASN A 169 0.53 16.04 -3.61
C ASN A 169 -0.02 15.86 -5.03
N THR A 170 0.19 14.71 -5.65
CA THR A 170 -0.38 14.37 -6.95
C THR A 170 -1.90 14.41 -6.91
N ALA A 171 -2.53 13.83 -5.90
CA ALA A 171 -3.98 13.89 -5.72
C ALA A 171 -4.48 15.34 -5.57
N LYS A 172 -3.76 16.17 -4.82
CA LYS A 172 -4.05 17.59 -4.64
C LYS A 172 -3.97 18.35 -5.94
N ASP A 173 -2.92 18.15 -6.72
CA ASP A 173 -2.69 18.84 -8.00
C ASP A 173 -3.75 18.46 -9.06
N HIS A 174 -4.37 17.29 -8.92
CA HIS A 174 -5.46 16.84 -9.78
C HIS A 174 -6.85 17.23 -9.28
N GLY A 175 -6.91 18.18 -8.35
CA GLY A 175 -8.12 18.84 -7.90
C GLY A 175 -8.89 18.05 -6.83
N SER A 176 -8.18 17.39 -5.91
CA SER A 176 -8.81 16.82 -4.73
C SER A 176 -9.66 17.86 -3.99
N VAL A 177 -10.84 17.46 -3.55
CA VAL A 177 -11.68 18.24 -2.64
C VAL A 177 -11.70 17.56 -1.30
N GLU A 178 -11.72 18.35 -0.24
CA GLU A 178 -11.94 17.81 1.12
C GLU A 178 -13.25 17.01 1.13
N LEU A 179 -13.17 15.81 1.64
CA LEU A 179 -14.36 15.01 1.90
C LEU A 179 -14.99 15.60 3.17
N SER A 180 -16.18 16.19 3.04
CA SER A 180 -16.93 16.68 4.22
C SER A 180 -17.23 15.51 5.16
N ASP A 181 -17.01 15.74 6.44
CA ASP A 181 -17.41 14.83 7.54
C ASP A 181 -18.87 14.39 7.47
#